data_8b5bd3263820c5b21563a35c2325fa0b
#
_entry.id   8b5bd3263820c5b21563a35c2325fa0b
#
_cell.length_a   1.000
_cell.length_b   1.000
_cell.length_c   1.000
_cell.angle_alpha   90.00
_cell.angle_beta   90.00
_cell.angle_gamma   90.00
#
_symmetry.space_group_name_H-M   'P 1'
#
loop_
_entity.id
_entity.type
_entity.pdbx_description
1 polymer ?
#
loop_
_entity_poly.entity_id
_entity_poly.type
_entity_poly.pdbx_seq_one_letter_code
_entity_poly.pdbx_strand_id
1 'polypeptide(L)'
;NGEIKIVDLKTTKNSLSSQYKYETKTGTQQVKKYDRDFLLEDESLLKQAGIERLSTRGQHNLQVNIYRRMFQNMGYNVYQGDYAASTFHLVADITGKGKDQKFNGSIKADQWVDHPASQNLPYVNMLVPISPDATQADKLDKLTENMYDSTLEPDVDPLVEPIDDA
;
A
#
# COMPACT_ATOMS: atom_id res chain seq x y z
N ASN A 1 -9.28 -6.85 24.25
CA ASN A 1 -8.59 -7.27 23.04
C ASN A 1 -8.94 -6.31 21.91
N GLY A 2 -8.01 -5.46 21.51
CA GLY A 2 -8.20 -4.50 20.42
C GLY A 2 -8.18 -5.19 19.06
N GLU A 3 -8.91 -4.61 18.11
CA GLU A 3 -8.81 -4.97 16.70
C GLU A 3 -7.94 -3.96 15.98
N ILE A 4 -7.13 -4.41 15.03
CA ILE A 4 -6.31 -3.54 14.21
C ILE A 4 -6.93 -3.32 12.83
N LYS A 5 -6.75 -2.12 12.29
CA LYS A 5 -7.05 -1.76 10.90
C LYS A 5 -5.74 -1.45 10.18
N ILE A 6 -5.70 -1.80 8.91
CA ILE A 6 -4.54 -1.48 8.07
C ILE A 6 -4.82 -0.19 7.33
N VAL A 7 -4.00 0.80 7.56
CA VAL A 7 -4.08 2.09 6.86
C VAL A 7 -2.74 2.41 6.24
N ASP A 8 -2.73 2.63 4.94
CA ASP A 8 -1.54 3.06 4.21
C ASP A 8 -1.70 4.52 3.74
N LEU A 9 -0.71 5.33 4.03
CA LEU A 9 -0.70 6.75 3.66
C LEU A 9 -0.12 6.90 2.26
N LYS A 10 -0.88 7.52 1.35
CA LYS A 10 -0.46 7.80 -0.02
C LYS A 10 -0.36 9.29 -0.27
N THR A 11 0.78 9.73 -0.79
CA THR A 11 0.96 11.11 -1.23
C THR A 11 1.01 11.15 -2.76
N THR A 12 0.19 11.99 -3.35
CA THR A 12 0.08 12.12 -4.80
C THR A 12 0.15 13.60 -5.22
N LYS A 13 0.50 13.84 -6.48
CA LYS A 13 0.46 15.17 -7.09
C LYS A 13 -0.96 15.63 -7.42
N ASN A 14 -1.85 14.69 -7.73
CA ASN A 14 -3.20 14.97 -8.18
C ASN A 14 -4.21 14.29 -7.27
N SER A 15 -5.36 14.94 -7.05
CA SER A 15 -6.49 14.32 -6.37
C SER A 15 -6.93 13.03 -7.07
N LEU A 16 -7.46 12.08 -6.31
CA LEU A 16 -8.06 10.85 -6.85
C LEU A 16 -9.28 11.12 -7.75
N SER A 17 -9.89 12.30 -7.64
CA SER A 17 -10.95 12.74 -8.54
C SER A 17 -10.45 13.13 -9.93
N SER A 18 -9.13 13.28 -10.14
CA SER A 18 -8.53 13.63 -11.41
C SER A 18 -8.90 12.63 -12.50
N GLN A 19 -9.36 13.15 -13.64
CA GLN A 19 -9.84 12.35 -14.75
C GLN A 19 -8.82 12.27 -15.87
N TYR A 20 -8.86 11.15 -16.56
CA TYR A 20 -8.18 10.92 -17.82
C TYR A 20 -9.22 10.88 -18.94
N LYS A 21 -9.01 11.70 -19.98
CA LYS A 21 -9.85 11.71 -21.18
C LYS A 21 -9.11 10.99 -22.30
N TYR A 22 -9.82 10.18 -23.05
CA TYR A 22 -9.28 9.50 -24.23
C TYR A 22 -10.34 9.34 -25.30
N GLU A 23 -9.88 9.39 -26.53
CA GLU A 23 -10.74 9.22 -27.71
C GLU A 23 -10.94 7.74 -27.99
N THR A 24 -12.18 7.37 -28.31
CA THR A 24 -12.55 6.04 -28.78
C THR A 24 -13.27 6.17 -30.12
N LYS A 25 -13.49 5.06 -30.79
CA LYS A 25 -14.28 5.04 -32.03
C LYS A 25 -15.72 5.56 -31.84
N THR A 26 -16.22 5.56 -30.64
CA THR A 26 -17.58 5.98 -30.27
C THR A 26 -17.64 7.37 -29.63
N GLY A 27 -16.49 8.06 -29.49
CA GLY A 27 -16.39 9.41 -28.94
C GLY A 27 -15.42 9.50 -27.76
N THR A 28 -15.40 10.65 -27.10
CA THR A 28 -14.54 10.89 -25.91
C THR A 28 -15.09 10.18 -24.70
N GLN A 29 -14.26 9.40 -24.04
CA GLN A 29 -14.56 8.78 -22.76
C GLN A 29 -13.69 9.37 -21.65
N GLN A 30 -14.21 9.33 -20.42
CA GLN A 30 -13.51 9.80 -19.24
C GLN A 30 -13.48 8.70 -18.18
N VAL A 31 -12.34 8.53 -17.55
CA VAL A 31 -12.16 7.63 -16.41
C VAL A 31 -11.30 8.32 -15.36
N LYS A 32 -11.59 8.09 -14.09
CA LYS A 32 -10.68 8.56 -13.03
C LYS A 32 -9.31 7.91 -13.23
N LYS A 33 -8.24 8.69 -13.16
CA LYS A 33 -6.87 8.18 -13.32
C LYS A 33 -6.55 7.05 -12.35
N TYR A 34 -7.10 7.13 -11.15
CA TYR A 34 -6.94 6.14 -10.11
C TYR A 34 -7.55 4.77 -10.44
N ASP A 35 -8.63 4.77 -11.25
CA ASP A 35 -9.39 3.58 -11.62
C ASP A 35 -9.02 3.04 -13.01
N ARG A 36 -8.12 3.73 -13.74
CA ARG A 36 -7.71 3.32 -15.07
C ARG A 36 -6.77 2.13 -15.00
N ASP A 37 -7.15 1.04 -15.66
CA ASP A 37 -6.29 -0.13 -15.82
C ASP A 37 -5.16 0.14 -16.81
N PHE A 38 -3.99 -0.35 -16.48
CA PHE A 38 -2.82 -0.36 -17.35
C PHE A 38 -2.20 -1.75 -17.40
N LEU A 39 -1.53 -2.03 -18.51
CA LEU A 39 -0.81 -3.28 -18.70
C LEU A 39 0.40 -3.32 -17.77
N LEU A 40 0.58 -4.44 -17.08
CA LEU A 40 1.74 -4.65 -16.22
C LEU A 40 2.96 -5.06 -17.07
N GLU A 41 4.14 -4.69 -16.61
CA GLU A 41 5.41 -5.10 -17.22
C GLU A 41 5.59 -6.61 -17.10
N ASP A 42 6.21 -7.23 -18.10
CA ASP A 42 6.37 -8.69 -18.20
C ASP A 42 7.15 -9.28 -17.03
N GLU A 43 8.07 -8.52 -16.46
CA GLU A 43 8.89 -8.90 -15.32
C GLU A 43 8.17 -8.76 -13.97
N SER A 44 6.98 -8.18 -13.95
CA SER A 44 6.18 -7.99 -12.74
C SER A 44 5.79 -9.34 -12.14
N LEU A 45 5.99 -9.50 -10.84
CA LEU A 45 5.50 -10.67 -10.09
C LEU A 45 3.98 -10.83 -10.21
N LEU A 46 3.24 -9.73 -10.30
CA LEU A 46 1.78 -9.74 -10.48
C LEU A 46 1.39 -10.34 -11.83
N LYS A 47 2.14 -10.01 -12.90
CA LYS A 47 1.89 -10.58 -14.22
C LYS A 47 2.24 -12.08 -14.24
N GLN A 48 3.34 -12.48 -13.61
CA GLN A 48 3.69 -13.89 -13.43
C GLN A 48 2.61 -14.65 -12.63
N ALA A 49 1.92 -13.96 -11.73
CA ALA A 49 0.78 -14.47 -10.98
C ALA A 49 -0.54 -14.48 -11.77
N GLY A 50 -0.54 -14.06 -13.04
CA GLY A 50 -1.71 -14.07 -13.91
C GLY A 50 -2.51 -12.77 -13.95
N ILE A 51 -2.01 -11.70 -13.37
CA ILE A 51 -2.65 -10.37 -13.44
C ILE A 51 -2.02 -9.59 -14.58
N GLU A 52 -2.69 -9.50 -15.71
CA GLU A 52 -2.15 -8.77 -16.87
C GLU A 52 -2.34 -7.27 -16.78
N ARG A 53 -3.44 -6.83 -16.19
CA ARG A 53 -3.79 -5.42 -16.09
C ARG A 53 -4.26 -5.09 -14.69
N LEU A 54 -3.90 -3.91 -14.20
CA LEU A 54 -4.30 -3.46 -12.88
C LEU A 54 -4.34 -1.93 -12.84
N SER A 55 -5.34 -1.37 -12.18
CA SER A 55 -5.38 0.06 -11.88
C SER A 55 -4.52 0.40 -10.66
N THR A 56 -4.24 1.69 -10.46
CA THR A 56 -3.60 2.14 -9.23
C THR A 56 -4.44 1.78 -7.99
N ARG A 57 -5.78 1.87 -8.10
CA ARG A 57 -6.68 1.39 -7.04
C ARG A 57 -6.49 -0.10 -6.77
N GLY A 58 -6.42 -0.90 -7.83
CA GLY A 58 -6.20 -2.34 -7.72
C GLY A 58 -4.86 -2.69 -7.06
N GLN A 59 -3.80 -1.96 -7.40
CA GLN A 59 -2.48 -2.12 -6.75
C GLN A 59 -2.54 -1.80 -5.25
N HIS A 60 -3.18 -0.68 -4.88
CA HIS A 60 -3.34 -0.32 -3.47
C HIS A 60 -4.20 -1.34 -2.73
N ASN A 61 -5.30 -1.81 -3.35
CA ASN A 61 -6.13 -2.86 -2.77
C ASN A 61 -5.31 -4.12 -2.48
N LEU A 62 -4.52 -4.56 -3.45
CA LEU A 62 -3.66 -5.74 -3.29
C LEU A 62 -2.65 -5.52 -2.15
N GLN A 63 -1.95 -4.39 -2.14
CA GLN A 63 -0.93 -4.06 -1.16
C GLN A 63 -1.48 -4.10 0.27
N VAL A 64 -2.56 -3.36 0.55
CA VAL A 64 -3.09 -3.28 1.91
C VAL A 64 -3.73 -4.58 2.37
N ASN A 65 -4.31 -5.37 1.45
CA ASN A 65 -4.86 -6.68 1.80
C ASN A 65 -3.78 -7.75 1.98
N ILE A 66 -2.63 -7.64 1.30
CA ILE A 66 -1.44 -8.43 1.60
C ILE A 66 -0.95 -8.12 3.02
N TYR A 67 -0.81 -6.85 3.37
CA TYR A 67 -0.43 -6.46 4.74
C TYR A 67 -1.43 -6.98 5.76
N ARG A 68 -2.73 -6.82 5.50
CA ARG A 68 -3.78 -7.37 6.35
C ARG A 68 -3.61 -8.87 6.57
N ARG A 69 -3.36 -9.63 5.51
CA ARG A 69 -3.11 -11.07 5.58
C ARG A 69 -1.85 -11.40 6.38
N MET A 70 -0.78 -10.64 6.20
CA MET A 70 0.43 -10.82 6.98
C MET A 70 0.17 -10.66 8.48
N PHE A 71 -0.54 -9.60 8.88
CA PHE A 71 -0.93 -9.39 10.28
C PHE A 71 -1.84 -10.49 10.81
N GLN A 72 -2.79 -10.98 10.01
CA GLN A 72 -3.60 -12.15 10.36
C GLN A 72 -2.73 -13.39 10.61
N ASN A 73 -1.78 -13.66 9.73
CA ASN A 73 -0.85 -14.78 9.87
C ASN A 73 0.10 -14.64 11.07
N MET A 74 0.35 -13.41 11.49
CA MET A 74 1.12 -13.09 12.70
C MET A 74 0.28 -13.20 13.99
N GLY A 75 -1.01 -13.48 13.88
CA GLY A 75 -1.92 -13.71 15.00
C GLY A 75 -2.64 -12.46 15.51
N TYR A 76 -2.51 -11.33 14.84
CA TYR A 76 -3.26 -10.14 15.23
C TYR A 76 -4.75 -10.28 14.95
N ASN A 77 -5.57 -9.74 15.84
CA ASN A 77 -7.00 -9.61 15.61
C ASN A 77 -7.25 -8.45 14.64
N VAL A 78 -7.44 -8.78 13.36
CA VAL A 78 -7.68 -7.79 12.32
C VAL A 78 -9.18 -7.57 12.15
N TYR A 79 -9.59 -6.31 12.20
CA TYR A 79 -10.97 -5.90 11.98
C TYR A 79 -11.50 -6.39 10.61
N GLN A 80 -12.77 -6.81 10.55
CA GLN A 80 -13.35 -7.45 9.37
C GLN A 80 -14.43 -6.59 8.67
N GLY A 81 -14.76 -5.42 9.22
CA GLY A 81 -15.77 -4.51 8.65
C GLY A 81 -15.21 -3.54 7.60
N ASP A 82 -15.97 -2.51 7.33
CA ASP A 82 -15.61 -1.46 6.37
C ASP A 82 -14.33 -0.75 6.79
N TYR A 83 -13.51 -0.38 5.82
CA TYR A 83 -12.19 0.23 6.04
C TYR A 83 -11.25 -0.61 6.93
N ALA A 84 -11.40 -1.93 6.91
CA ALA A 84 -10.47 -2.86 7.55
C ALA A 84 -9.06 -2.77 6.94
N ALA A 85 -9.00 -2.58 5.64
CA ALA A 85 -7.81 -2.24 4.89
C ALA A 85 -8.13 -1.03 4.00
N SER A 86 -7.42 0.06 4.16
CA SER A 86 -7.73 1.32 3.50
C SER A 86 -6.48 2.12 3.16
N THR A 87 -6.62 3.07 2.25
CA THR A 87 -5.60 4.08 1.99
C THR A 87 -6.15 5.46 2.33
N PHE A 88 -5.33 6.29 2.94
CA PHE A 88 -5.61 7.71 3.14
C PHE A 88 -4.75 8.52 2.18
N HIS A 89 -5.39 9.29 1.32
CA HIS A 89 -4.72 10.03 0.27
C HIS A 89 -4.52 11.49 0.66
N LEU A 90 -3.31 11.97 0.38
CA LEU A 90 -2.90 13.35 0.51
C LEU A 90 -2.47 13.88 -0.85
N VAL A 91 -2.83 15.11 -1.16
CA VAL A 91 -2.34 15.82 -2.35
C VAL A 91 -1.24 16.77 -1.93
N ALA A 92 -0.04 16.55 -2.47
CA ALA A 92 1.09 17.44 -2.30
C ALA A 92 1.11 18.49 -3.41
N ASP A 93 1.36 19.74 -3.03
CA ASP A 93 1.57 20.80 -4.02
C ASP A 93 2.94 20.67 -4.66
N ILE A 94 2.96 20.05 -5.83
CA ILE A 94 4.16 19.77 -6.61
C ILE A 94 4.03 20.45 -7.98
N THR A 95 4.98 21.33 -8.30
CA THR A 95 5.12 21.94 -9.62
C THR A 95 6.25 21.30 -10.40
N GLY A 96 6.27 21.52 -11.73
CA GLY A 96 7.28 20.95 -12.62
C GLY A 96 7.00 19.53 -13.08
N LYS A 97 7.92 18.98 -13.87
CA LYS A 97 7.84 17.62 -14.43
C LYS A 97 9.19 16.91 -14.30
N GLY A 98 9.15 15.59 -14.15
CA GLY A 98 10.36 14.78 -14.11
C GLY A 98 11.32 15.22 -13.01
N LYS A 99 12.57 15.48 -13.37
CA LYS A 99 13.64 15.92 -12.46
C LYS A 99 13.46 17.35 -11.92
N ASP A 100 12.62 18.16 -12.58
CA ASP A 100 12.37 19.55 -12.19
C ASP A 100 11.17 19.70 -11.25
N GLN A 101 10.70 18.61 -10.71
CA GLN A 101 9.62 18.63 -9.72
C GLN A 101 10.08 19.31 -8.43
N LYS A 102 9.25 20.24 -7.94
CA LYS A 102 9.48 20.95 -6.68
C LYS A 102 8.25 20.86 -5.80
N PHE A 103 8.47 20.54 -4.54
CA PHE A 103 7.42 20.59 -3.52
C PHE A 103 7.32 22.01 -2.99
N ASN A 104 6.11 22.56 -2.99
CA ASN A 104 5.84 23.97 -2.59
C ASN A 104 5.47 24.12 -1.13
N GLY A 105 5.65 23.08 -0.31
CA GLY A 105 5.48 23.15 1.14
C GLY A 105 4.05 22.97 1.64
N SER A 106 3.08 22.64 0.76
CA SER A 106 1.71 22.38 1.20
C SER A 106 1.24 20.96 0.88
N ILE A 107 0.55 20.35 1.84
CA ILE A 107 -0.08 19.03 1.70
C ILE A 107 -1.53 19.18 2.15
N LYS A 108 -2.46 18.66 1.36
CA LYS A 108 -3.90 18.66 1.66
C LYS A 108 -4.44 17.26 1.76
N ALA A 109 -5.31 17.02 2.72
CA ALA A 109 -6.09 15.78 2.76
C ALA A 109 -7.00 15.71 1.53
N ASP A 110 -7.02 14.56 0.87
CA ASP A 110 -7.92 14.30 -0.25
C ASP A 110 -9.06 13.39 0.24
N GLN A 111 -8.83 12.09 0.28
CA GLN A 111 -9.90 11.17 0.71
C GLN A 111 -9.38 9.84 1.23
N TRP A 112 -10.25 9.16 1.97
CA TRP A 112 -10.13 7.77 2.33
C TRP A 112 -10.65 6.87 1.21
N VAL A 113 -9.97 5.76 0.99
CA VAL A 113 -10.42 4.71 0.06
C VAL A 113 -10.47 3.39 0.80
N ASP A 114 -11.65 2.79 0.84
CA ASP A 114 -11.83 1.43 1.32
C ASP A 114 -11.31 0.43 0.28
N HIS A 115 -10.63 -0.61 0.75
CA HIS A 115 -10.10 -1.68 -0.07
C HIS A 115 -10.63 -3.04 0.41
N PRO A 116 -11.87 -3.40 0.03
CA PRO A 116 -12.47 -4.66 0.44
C PRO A 116 -11.60 -5.86 0.07
N ALA A 117 -11.44 -6.80 1.00
CA ALA A 117 -10.62 -8.00 0.78
C ALA A 117 -11.15 -8.87 -0.37
N SER A 118 -12.46 -8.82 -0.62
CA SER A 118 -13.12 -9.63 -1.65
C SER A 118 -12.67 -9.31 -3.07
N GLN A 119 -12.20 -8.08 -3.35
CA GLN A 119 -11.85 -7.66 -4.71
C GLN A 119 -10.69 -8.44 -5.32
N ASN A 120 -9.67 -8.77 -4.52
CA ASN A 120 -8.46 -9.43 -5.01
C ASN A 120 -8.11 -10.65 -4.15
N LEU A 121 -9.10 -11.25 -3.49
CA LEU A 121 -8.89 -12.37 -2.57
C LEU A 121 -8.12 -13.56 -3.19
N PRO A 122 -8.40 -14.00 -4.43
CA PRO A 122 -7.63 -15.08 -5.04
C PRO A 122 -6.13 -14.79 -5.15
N TYR A 123 -5.78 -13.56 -5.50
CA TYR A 123 -4.39 -13.14 -5.62
C TYR A 123 -3.70 -12.98 -4.26
N VAL A 124 -4.42 -12.43 -3.27
CA VAL A 124 -3.93 -12.38 -1.89
C VAL A 124 -3.67 -13.78 -1.36
N ASN A 125 -4.59 -14.73 -1.59
CA ASN A 125 -4.44 -16.12 -1.16
C ASN A 125 -3.25 -16.81 -1.83
N MET A 126 -2.97 -16.48 -3.08
CA MET A 126 -1.84 -17.04 -3.83
C MET A 126 -0.51 -16.46 -3.34
N LEU A 127 -0.43 -15.15 -3.13
CA LEU A 127 0.80 -14.46 -2.73
C LEU A 127 1.12 -14.64 -1.25
N VAL A 128 0.10 -14.62 -0.39
CA VAL A 128 0.23 -14.80 1.05
C VAL A 128 -0.90 -15.72 1.54
N PRO A 129 -0.73 -17.03 1.48
CA PRO A 129 -1.73 -17.98 1.96
C PRO A 129 -2.04 -17.78 3.44
N ILE A 130 -3.25 -18.17 3.86
CA ILE A 130 -3.58 -18.25 5.28
C ILE A 130 -2.72 -19.35 5.90
N SER A 131 -2.04 -19.04 6.99
CA SER A 131 -1.28 -20.03 7.75
C SER A 131 -2.22 -20.92 8.55
N PRO A 132 -2.26 -22.24 8.29
CA PRO A 132 -3.19 -23.14 8.99
C PRO A 132 -2.81 -23.39 10.44
N ASP A 133 -1.54 -23.22 10.80
CA ASP A 133 -0.96 -23.73 12.05
C ASP A 133 -0.84 -22.69 13.16
N ALA A 134 -1.32 -21.47 12.94
CA ALA A 134 -1.13 -20.43 13.91
C ALA A 134 -2.44 -20.08 14.60
N THR A 135 -2.57 -20.50 15.82
CA THR A 135 -3.53 -19.90 16.73
C THR A 135 -3.16 -18.45 16.93
N GLN A 136 -4.16 -17.60 17.02
CA GLN A 136 -3.98 -16.14 17.17
C GLN A 136 -3.15 -15.79 18.42
N ALA A 137 -3.24 -16.59 19.47
CA ALA A 137 -2.49 -16.43 20.72
C ALA A 137 -0.98 -16.71 20.56
N ASP A 138 -0.63 -17.83 19.95
CA ASP A 138 0.78 -18.25 19.80
C ASP A 138 1.61 -17.27 18.97
N LYS A 139 0.96 -16.58 18.05
CA LYS A 139 1.62 -15.58 17.20
C LYS A 139 1.77 -14.23 17.88
N LEU A 140 0.80 -13.87 18.71
CA LEU A 140 0.88 -12.63 19.50
C LEU A 140 2.03 -12.70 20.51
N ASP A 141 2.20 -13.84 21.17
CA ASP A 141 3.29 -14.06 22.14
C ASP A 141 4.66 -13.97 21.48
N LYS A 142 4.84 -14.63 20.32
CA LYS A 142 6.10 -14.56 19.55
C LYS A 142 6.43 -13.17 19.06
N LEU A 143 5.44 -12.38 18.71
CA LEU A 143 5.63 -10.99 18.28
C LEU A 143 6.02 -10.10 19.45
N THR A 144 5.39 -10.31 20.60
CA THR A 144 5.71 -9.57 21.82
C THR A 144 7.13 -9.88 22.27
N GLU A 145 7.56 -11.13 22.21
CA GLU A 145 8.94 -11.53 22.48
C GLU A 145 9.94 -10.85 21.54
N ASN A 146 9.65 -10.82 20.24
CA ASN A 146 10.53 -10.17 19.25
C ASN A 146 10.56 -8.65 19.38
N MET A 147 9.47 -8.01 19.79
CA MET A 147 9.42 -6.56 20.01
C MET A 147 10.20 -6.13 21.28
N TYR A 148 10.35 -7.03 22.26
CA TYR A 148 11.07 -6.77 23.50
C TYR A 148 12.47 -7.37 23.52
N ASP A 149 12.91 -8.02 22.46
CA ASP A 149 14.29 -8.45 22.32
C ASP A 149 15.20 -7.23 22.13
N SER A 150 15.63 -6.67 23.25
CA SER A 150 16.53 -5.51 23.29
C SER A 150 17.96 -5.82 22.79
N THR A 151 18.19 -7.04 22.27
CA THR A 151 19.48 -7.41 21.67
C THR A 151 19.62 -7.00 20.22
N LEU A 152 18.55 -6.53 19.58
CA LEU A 152 18.63 -5.82 18.33
C LEU A 152 19.07 -4.37 18.59
N GLU A 153 20.36 -4.21 18.88
CA GLU A 153 20.96 -2.88 18.76
C GLU A 153 20.71 -2.40 17.32
N PRO A 154 20.25 -1.16 17.12
CA PRO A 154 20.16 -0.62 15.77
C PRO A 154 21.56 -0.72 15.18
N ASP A 155 21.67 -1.33 14.02
CA ASP A 155 22.88 -1.38 13.21
C ASP A 155 23.21 0.07 12.86
N VAL A 156 23.93 0.72 13.76
CA VAL A 156 24.45 2.08 13.55
C VAL A 156 25.60 1.90 12.60
N ASP A 157 25.35 2.21 11.34
CA ASP A 157 26.39 2.25 10.31
C ASP A 157 27.58 3.10 10.83
N PRO A 158 28.78 2.52 11.06
CA PRO A 158 29.90 3.25 11.64
C PRO A 158 30.58 4.20 10.66
N LEU A 159 29.98 4.52 9.52
CA LEU A 159 30.59 5.33 8.43
C LEU A 159 30.03 6.75 8.30
N VAL A 160 29.50 7.34 9.35
CA VAL A 160 29.37 8.80 9.38
C VAL A 160 30.60 9.35 10.07
N GLU A 161 31.69 9.56 9.31
CA GLU A 161 32.80 10.37 9.79
C GLU A 161 32.28 11.78 10.07
N PRO A 162 32.65 12.38 11.22
CA PRO A 162 32.31 13.76 11.48
C PRO A 162 32.95 14.65 10.41
N ILE A 163 32.17 15.49 9.78
CA ILE A 163 32.67 16.55 8.93
C ILE A 163 33.42 17.50 9.84
N ASP A 164 34.74 17.51 9.76
CA ASP A 164 35.58 18.54 10.38
C ASP A 164 35.25 19.88 9.70
N ASP A 165 34.53 20.71 10.45
CA ASP A 165 34.43 22.14 10.16
C ASP A 165 35.78 22.78 10.43
N ALA A 166 36.52 22.95 9.37
CA ALA A 166 37.69 23.80 9.36
C ALA A 166 37.39 25.12 8.65
#